data_2001afa1f306e31179b6563cbdb98fdd
#
_entry.id   2001afa1f306e31179b6563cbdb98fdd
#
_cell.length_a   1.000
_cell.length_b   1.000
_cell.length_c   1.000
_cell.angle_alpha   90.00
_cell.angle_beta   90.00
_cell.angle_gamma   90.00
#
_symmetry.space_group_name_H-M   'P 1'
#
loop_
_entity.id
_entity.type
_entity.pdbx_description
1 polymer ?
#
loop_
_entity_poly.entity_id
_entity_poly.type
_entity_poly.pdbx_seq_one_letter_code
_entity_poly.pdbx_strand_id
1 'polypeptide(L)'
;MVEVWDAIVLEAEEESLLWADCVLSSPERELVAVFSPLGEERYRLGLETIYEGYLLHYGRARLFTPTDGDTALLLGDYLYAHGLVHVAMLDVVDAVADLAALISLCAQLRAAGEDGDGAVWAATASRIGEGALEEARAALRENGDSRPLLDLARGTGSADGMERALAAHRARVG
;
A
#
# COMPACT_ATOMS: atom_id res chain seq x y z
N MET A 1 -23.46 -0.48 3.49
CA MET A 1 -22.02 -0.74 3.74
C MET A 1 -21.26 0.25 2.90
N VAL A 2 -20.43 1.08 3.53
CA VAL A 2 -19.59 2.04 2.77
C VAL A 2 -18.52 1.22 2.04
N GLU A 3 -18.37 1.43 0.74
CA GLU A 3 -17.29 0.81 -0.03
C GLU A 3 -15.94 1.36 0.45
N VAL A 4 -14.88 0.54 0.38
CA VAL A 4 -13.55 0.93 0.88
C VAL A 4 -13.04 2.24 0.28
N TRP A 5 -13.35 2.47 -0.99
CA TRP A 5 -12.96 3.67 -1.72
C TRP A 5 -13.65 4.93 -1.21
N ASP A 6 -14.95 4.81 -0.93
CA ASP A 6 -15.73 5.92 -0.36
C ASP A 6 -15.28 6.23 1.06
N ALA A 7 -14.90 5.21 1.86
CA ALA A 7 -14.35 5.41 3.19
C ALA A 7 -13.07 6.25 3.14
N ILE A 8 -12.10 5.88 2.29
CA ILE A 8 -10.82 6.61 2.14
C ILE A 8 -11.07 8.08 1.74
N VAL A 9 -11.96 8.30 0.79
CA VAL A 9 -12.27 9.65 0.31
C VAL A 9 -12.98 10.47 1.39
N LEU A 10 -14.03 9.94 2.01
CA LEU A 10 -14.81 10.64 3.04
C LEU A 10 -13.96 11.02 4.24
N GLU A 11 -13.10 10.12 4.72
CA GLU A 11 -12.22 10.38 5.86
C GLU A 11 -11.20 11.49 5.54
N ALA A 12 -10.68 11.53 4.31
CA ALA A 12 -9.80 12.61 3.89
C ALA A 12 -10.55 13.95 3.76
N GLU A 13 -11.76 13.96 3.18
CA GLU A 13 -12.60 15.15 3.06
C GLU A 13 -13.01 15.72 4.42
N GLU A 14 -13.30 14.86 5.40
CA GLU A 14 -13.66 15.25 6.77
C GLU A 14 -12.46 15.80 7.55
N GLU A 15 -11.26 15.31 7.28
CA GLU A 15 -10.04 15.75 7.96
C GLU A 15 -9.64 17.18 7.53
N SER A 16 -9.69 17.49 6.24
CA SER A 16 -9.19 18.77 5.73
C SER A 16 -9.81 19.18 4.40
N LEU A 17 -10.14 20.47 4.27
CA LEU A 17 -10.52 21.07 2.98
C LEU A 17 -9.40 20.94 1.94
N LEU A 18 -8.13 20.94 2.37
CA LEU A 18 -7.01 20.73 1.46
C LEU A 18 -7.06 19.36 0.81
N TRP A 19 -7.44 18.31 1.57
CA TRP A 19 -7.61 16.95 1.03
C TRP A 19 -8.88 16.85 0.18
N ALA A 20 -9.96 17.49 0.58
CA ALA A 20 -11.20 17.53 -0.20
C ALA A 20 -10.98 18.13 -1.60
N ASP A 21 -10.16 19.18 -1.71
CA ASP A 21 -9.81 19.83 -2.99
C ASP A 21 -8.93 18.92 -3.90
N CYS A 22 -8.31 17.89 -3.33
CA CYS A 22 -7.49 16.94 -4.08
C CYS A 22 -8.29 15.74 -4.63
N VAL A 23 -9.54 15.55 -4.23
CA VAL A 23 -10.33 14.37 -4.59
C VAL A 23 -10.71 14.39 -6.07
N LEU A 24 -10.44 13.29 -6.78
CA LEU A 24 -10.91 13.08 -8.15
C LEU A 24 -12.43 13.01 -8.21
N SER A 25 -13.03 13.54 -9.27
CA SER A 25 -14.46 13.33 -9.53
C SER A 25 -14.78 11.83 -9.66
N SER A 26 -16.00 11.44 -9.25
CA SER A 26 -16.37 10.01 -9.23
C SER A 26 -16.08 9.24 -10.51
N PRO A 27 -16.34 9.79 -11.74
CA PRO A 27 -16.04 9.07 -12.96
C PRO A 27 -14.54 8.95 -13.29
N GLU A 28 -13.68 9.74 -12.64
CA GLU A 28 -12.22 9.70 -12.84
C GLU A 28 -11.51 8.78 -11.86
N ARG A 29 -12.20 8.34 -10.79
CA ARG A 29 -11.63 7.44 -9.79
C ARG A 29 -11.44 6.04 -10.34
N GLU A 30 -10.28 5.45 -10.05
CA GLU A 30 -9.97 4.06 -10.43
C GLU A 30 -10.15 3.12 -9.23
N LEU A 31 -11.33 2.53 -9.08
CA LEU A 31 -11.72 1.69 -7.94
C LEU A 31 -11.20 0.26 -8.10
N VAL A 32 -9.88 0.11 -8.23
CA VAL A 32 -9.22 -1.19 -8.46
C VAL A 32 -8.26 -1.51 -7.32
N ALA A 33 -8.56 -2.59 -6.60
CA ALA A 33 -7.68 -3.16 -5.59
C ALA A 33 -6.48 -3.84 -6.25
N VAL A 34 -5.27 -3.60 -5.72
CA VAL A 34 -4.05 -4.19 -6.28
C VAL A 34 -3.53 -5.31 -5.39
N PHE A 35 -3.15 -5.00 -4.15
CA PHE A 35 -2.57 -5.98 -3.24
C PHE A 35 -3.52 -6.50 -2.17
N SER A 36 -4.53 -5.73 -1.76
CA SER A 36 -5.46 -6.17 -0.72
C SER A 36 -6.19 -7.49 -1.02
N PRO A 37 -6.46 -7.87 -2.31
CA PRO A 37 -7.04 -9.17 -2.62
C PRO A 37 -6.14 -10.37 -2.31
N LEU A 38 -4.86 -10.15 -2.00
CA LEU A 38 -3.92 -11.22 -1.64
C LEU A 38 -3.99 -11.58 -0.15
N GLY A 39 -4.61 -10.75 0.68
CA GLY A 39 -4.67 -10.89 2.13
C GLY A 39 -6.08 -11.05 2.67
N GLU A 40 -6.19 -10.98 4.00
CA GLU A 40 -7.46 -11.06 4.70
C GLU A 40 -8.28 -9.77 4.55
N GLU A 41 -9.59 -9.91 4.37
CA GLU A 41 -10.53 -8.79 4.17
C GLU A 41 -10.46 -7.74 5.30
N ARG A 42 -10.19 -8.15 6.55
CA ARG A 42 -10.10 -7.22 7.70
C ARG A 42 -9.01 -6.16 7.55
N TYR A 43 -7.97 -6.42 6.76
CA TYR A 43 -6.87 -5.48 6.51
C TYR A 43 -7.08 -4.61 5.27
N ARG A 44 -8.14 -4.87 4.49
CA ARG A 44 -8.36 -4.24 3.18
C ARG A 44 -8.35 -2.72 3.24
N LEU A 45 -9.10 -2.13 4.18
CA LEU A 45 -9.18 -0.67 4.28
C LEU A 45 -7.79 -0.06 4.57
N GLY A 46 -7.06 -0.58 5.56
CA GLY A 46 -5.72 -0.09 5.88
C GLY A 46 -4.73 -0.28 4.74
N LEU A 47 -4.74 -1.44 4.07
CA LEU A 47 -3.88 -1.72 2.92
C LEU A 47 -4.16 -0.78 1.74
N GLU A 48 -5.42 -0.55 1.39
CA GLU A 48 -5.79 0.33 0.27
C GLU A 48 -5.51 1.80 0.58
N THR A 49 -5.69 2.23 1.85
CA THR A 49 -5.35 3.58 2.30
C THR A 49 -3.84 3.82 2.19
N ILE A 50 -3.01 2.89 2.70
CA ILE A 50 -1.55 2.99 2.61
C ILE A 50 -1.08 2.90 1.16
N TYR A 51 -1.70 2.05 0.35
CA TYR A 51 -1.33 1.94 -1.07
C TYR A 51 -1.65 3.20 -1.86
N GLU A 52 -2.76 3.87 -1.56
CA GLU A 52 -3.07 5.17 -2.15
C GLU A 52 -2.02 6.23 -1.76
N GLY A 53 -1.61 6.26 -0.48
CA GLY A 53 -0.50 7.09 -0.02
C GLY A 53 0.81 6.79 -0.75
N TYR A 54 1.11 5.50 -0.95
CA TYR A 54 2.27 5.07 -1.73
C TYR A 54 2.24 5.58 -3.17
N LEU A 55 1.09 5.53 -3.83
CA LEU A 55 0.93 6.02 -5.19
C LEU A 55 1.07 7.54 -5.30
N LEU A 56 0.69 8.29 -4.27
CA LEU A 56 0.92 9.74 -4.20
C LEU A 56 2.41 10.10 -4.12
N HIS A 57 3.22 9.26 -3.46
CA HIS A 57 4.67 9.44 -3.38
C HIS A 57 5.42 8.99 -4.64
N TYR A 58 5.03 7.86 -5.22
CA TYR A 58 5.89 7.13 -6.17
C TYR A 58 5.21 6.73 -7.48
N GLY A 59 3.93 7.07 -7.66
CA GLY A 59 3.19 6.58 -8.80
C GLY A 59 2.02 7.45 -9.22
N ARG A 60 0.99 6.80 -9.77
CA ARG A 60 -0.25 7.43 -10.18
C ARG A 60 -1.38 7.02 -9.23
N ALA A 61 -1.81 7.97 -8.40
CA ALA A 61 -2.90 7.81 -7.45
C ALA A 61 -4.24 7.50 -8.17
N ARG A 62 -5.15 6.84 -7.45
CA ARG A 62 -6.45 6.36 -7.99
C ARG A 62 -7.62 7.25 -7.58
N LEU A 63 -7.51 7.91 -6.43
CA LEU A 63 -8.61 8.64 -5.79
C LEU A 63 -8.35 10.14 -5.71
N PHE A 64 -7.08 10.56 -5.80
CA PHE A 64 -6.66 11.93 -5.57
C PHE A 64 -5.79 12.48 -6.69
N THR A 65 -5.87 13.80 -6.92
CA THR A 65 -5.06 14.54 -7.87
C THR A 65 -4.60 15.86 -7.26
N PRO A 66 -3.58 15.84 -6.37
CA PRO A 66 -2.99 17.07 -5.82
C PRO A 66 -2.43 17.98 -6.93
N THR A 67 -2.50 19.29 -6.72
CA THR A 67 -2.07 20.28 -7.71
C THR A 67 -0.56 20.49 -7.75
N ASP A 68 0.15 20.10 -6.72
CA ASP A 68 1.61 20.24 -6.58
C ASP A 68 2.23 19.10 -5.78
N GLY A 69 3.57 19.00 -5.86
CA GLY A 69 4.32 17.93 -5.23
C GLY A 69 4.32 17.97 -3.70
N ASP A 70 4.29 19.15 -3.10
CA ASP A 70 4.28 19.30 -1.63
C ASP A 70 2.94 18.81 -1.06
N THR A 71 1.84 19.18 -1.71
CA THR A 71 0.50 18.67 -1.35
C THR A 71 0.40 17.17 -1.55
N ALA A 72 0.97 16.61 -2.63
CA ALA A 72 1.01 15.16 -2.86
C ALA A 72 1.77 14.43 -1.75
N LEU A 73 2.92 14.97 -1.34
CA LEU A 73 3.75 14.42 -0.26
C LEU A 73 2.98 14.40 1.06
N LEU A 74 2.39 15.52 1.44
CA LEU A 74 1.65 15.66 2.70
C LEU A 74 0.40 14.77 2.75
N LEU A 75 -0.36 14.68 1.64
CA LEU A 75 -1.51 13.78 1.55
C LEU A 75 -1.08 12.31 1.60
N GLY A 76 0.03 11.96 0.96
CA GLY A 76 0.60 10.62 1.03
C GLY A 76 0.98 10.23 2.46
N ASP A 77 1.64 11.12 3.20
CA ASP A 77 2.00 10.91 4.61
C ASP A 77 0.76 10.79 5.51
N TYR A 78 -0.26 11.62 5.27
CA TYR A 78 -1.55 11.51 5.98
C TYR A 78 -2.17 10.13 5.76
N LEU A 79 -2.24 9.65 4.51
CA LEU A 79 -2.82 8.35 4.20
C LEU A 79 -2.00 7.19 4.78
N TYR A 80 -0.68 7.30 4.85
CA TYR A 80 0.16 6.32 5.55
C TYR A 80 -0.22 6.23 7.03
N ALA A 81 -0.27 7.38 7.71
CA ALA A 81 -0.62 7.42 9.13
C ALA A 81 -2.05 6.91 9.37
N HIS A 82 -3.00 7.33 8.54
CA HIS A 82 -4.40 6.96 8.67
C HIS A 82 -4.64 5.46 8.43
N GLY A 83 -4.00 4.88 7.41
CA GLY A 83 -4.05 3.44 7.16
C GLY A 83 -3.43 2.60 8.29
N LEU A 84 -2.35 3.08 8.92
CA LEU A 84 -1.78 2.45 10.12
C LEU A 84 -2.77 2.51 11.30
N VAL A 85 -3.51 3.60 11.47
CA VAL A 85 -4.56 3.72 12.50
C VAL A 85 -5.67 2.69 12.26
N HIS A 86 -6.13 2.51 11.03
CA HIS A 86 -7.14 1.47 10.71
C HIS A 86 -6.69 0.08 11.13
N VAL A 87 -5.43 -0.27 10.86
CA VAL A 87 -4.91 -1.59 11.23
C VAL A 87 -4.67 -1.71 12.74
N ALA A 88 -4.23 -0.63 13.40
CA ALA A 88 -4.04 -0.60 14.85
C ALA A 88 -5.34 -0.85 15.62
N MET A 89 -6.48 -0.41 15.08
CA MET A 89 -7.82 -0.68 15.66
C MET A 89 -8.21 -2.16 15.66
N LEU A 90 -7.50 -3.02 14.94
CA LEU A 90 -7.70 -4.47 14.92
C LEU A 90 -6.95 -5.19 16.05
N ASP A 91 -6.19 -4.47 16.88
CA ASP A 91 -5.39 -4.99 18.00
C ASP A 91 -4.35 -6.07 17.61
N VAL A 92 -3.85 -6.03 16.36
CA VAL A 92 -2.80 -6.92 15.87
C VAL A 92 -1.50 -6.14 15.70
N VAL A 93 -0.66 -6.14 16.73
CA VAL A 93 0.59 -5.36 16.78
C VAL A 93 1.54 -5.74 15.64
N ASP A 94 1.66 -7.03 15.34
CA ASP A 94 2.51 -7.50 14.24
C ASP A 94 2.07 -6.98 12.88
N ALA A 95 0.76 -6.78 12.66
CA ALA A 95 0.25 -6.20 11.42
C ALA A 95 0.67 -4.73 11.26
N VAL A 96 0.63 -3.96 12.34
CA VAL A 96 1.12 -2.56 12.34
C VAL A 96 2.62 -2.52 12.07
N ALA A 97 3.40 -3.42 12.71
CA ALA A 97 4.83 -3.53 12.50
C ALA A 97 5.17 -3.91 11.04
N ASP A 98 4.41 -4.85 10.46
CA ASP A 98 4.57 -5.27 9.07
C ASP A 98 4.33 -4.12 8.08
N LEU A 99 3.31 -3.30 8.31
CA LEU A 99 3.01 -2.14 7.46
C LEU A 99 4.03 -1.00 7.63
N ALA A 100 4.49 -0.76 8.85
CA ALA A 100 5.56 0.22 9.09
C ALA A 100 6.87 -0.21 8.40
N ALA A 101 7.21 -1.49 8.45
CA ALA A 101 8.36 -2.04 7.74
C ALA A 101 8.19 -1.99 6.20
N LEU A 102 6.98 -2.24 5.69
CA LEU A 102 6.65 -2.08 4.27
C LEU A 102 6.93 -0.64 3.80
N ILE A 103 6.36 0.35 4.48
CA ILE A 103 6.53 1.77 4.15
C ILE A 103 8.02 2.14 4.13
N SER A 104 8.73 1.77 5.20
CA SER A 104 10.15 2.08 5.35
C SER A 104 11.02 1.43 4.27
N LEU A 105 10.81 0.14 3.99
CA LEU A 105 11.61 -0.59 2.99
C LEU A 105 11.33 -0.10 1.57
N CYS A 106 10.06 0.15 1.22
CA CYS A 106 9.72 0.72 -0.07
C CYS A 106 10.34 2.11 -0.28
N ALA A 107 10.33 2.96 0.76
CA ALA A 107 10.99 4.27 0.69
C ALA A 107 12.50 4.14 0.47
N GLN A 108 13.18 3.20 1.14
CA GLN A 108 14.60 2.93 0.93
C GLN A 108 14.91 2.47 -0.50
N LEU A 109 14.14 1.51 -1.03
CA LEU A 109 14.30 1.01 -2.40
C LEU A 109 14.12 2.13 -3.43
N ARG A 110 13.07 2.94 -3.27
CA ARG A 110 12.81 4.07 -4.18
C ARG A 110 13.90 5.14 -4.11
N ALA A 111 14.39 5.46 -2.92
CA ALA A 111 15.50 6.42 -2.74
C ALA A 111 16.81 5.92 -3.36
N ALA A 112 17.05 4.60 -3.33
CA ALA A 112 18.21 3.97 -3.94
C ALA A 112 18.06 3.73 -5.45
N GLY A 113 16.86 3.87 -6.01
CA GLY A 113 16.57 3.49 -7.40
C GLY A 113 16.61 1.99 -7.64
N GLU A 114 16.29 1.21 -6.60
CA GLU A 114 16.29 -0.25 -6.61
C GLU A 114 14.90 -0.82 -6.82
N ASP A 115 14.81 -1.96 -7.49
CA ASP A 115 13.58 -2.72 -7.68
C ASP A 115 13.27 -3.58 -6.45
N GLY A 116 12.01 -4.02 -6.34
CA GLY A 116 11.61 -4.99 -5.32
C GLY A 116 10.40 -4.58 -4.48
N ASP A 117 9.98 -3.32 -4.55
CA ASP A 117 8.84 -2.79 -3.82
C ASP A 117 7.54 -3.59 -4.07
N GLY A 118 7.28 -4.02 -5.30
CA GLY A 118 6.15 -4.89 -5.61
C GLY A 118 6.18 -6.23 -4.86
N ALA A 119 7.37 -6.82 -4.66
CA ALA A 119 7.53 -8.04 -3.87
C ALA A 119 7.27 -7.77 -2.39
N VAL A 120 7.72 -6.63 -1.86
CA VAL A 120 7.43 -6.20 -0.47
C VAL A 120 5.94 -6.04 -0.27
N TRP A 121 5.24 -5.38 -1.20
CA TRP A 121 3.79 -5.21 -1.16
C TRP A 121 3.04 -6.55 -1.20
N ALA A 122 3.38 -7.42 -2.15
CA ALA A 122 2.72 -8.71 -2.32
C ALA A 122 2.88 -9.61 -1.08
N ALA A 123 4.11 -9.72 -0.56
CA ALA A 123 4.38 -10.52 0.63
C ALA A 123 3.71 -9.94 1.88
N THR A 124 3.76 -8.62 2.07
CA THR A 124 3.13 -7.98 3.23
C THR A 124 1.62 -8.17 3.20
N ALA A 125 0.96 -7.91 2.07
CA ALA A 125 -0.49 -8.12 1.96
C ALA A 125 -0.90 -9.57 2.23
N SER A 126 -0.12 -10.54 1.76
CA SER A 126 -0.42 -11.97 1.90
C SER A 126 -0.16 -12.54 3.30
N ARG A 127 0.74 -11.93 4.09
CA ARG A 127 1.25 -12.47 5.36
C ARG A 127 1.18 -11.47 6.53
N ILE A 128 0.42 -10.42 6.36
CA ILE A 128 0.29 -9.34 7.36
C ILE A 128 -0.15 -9.90 8.72
N GLY A 129 0.61 -9.57 9.75
CA GLY A 129 0.34 -9.96 11.14
C GLY A 129 0.77 -11.37 11.52
N GLU A 130 1.44 -12.11 10.62
CA GLU A 130 1.94 -13.47 10.90
C GLU A 130 3.35 -13.50 11.53
N GLY A 131 4.08 -12.37 11.55
CA GLY A 131 5.44 -12.29 12.07
C GLY A 131 6.50 -13.06 11.25
N ALA A 132 6.22 -13.34 9.96
CA ALA A 132 7.03 -14.24 9.12
C ALA A 132 7.89 -13.52 8.06
N LEU A 133 7.90 -12.18 8.04
CA LEU A 133 8.44 -11.42 6.90
C LEU A 133 9.87 -10.92 7.07
N GLU A 134 10.41 -10.87 8.30
CA GLU A 134 11.66 -10.15 8.56
C GLU A 134 12.87 -10.77 7.87
N GLU A 135 13.00 -12.09 7.84
CA GLU A 135 14.11 -12.77 7.15
C GLU A 135 14.10 -12.47 5.64
N ALA A 136 12.93 -12.52 5.02
CA ALA A 136 12.76 -12.23 3.59
C ALA A 136 13.01 -10.75 3.25
N ARG A 137 12.63 -9.82 4.16
CA ARG A 137 12.94 -8.39 4.03
C ARG A 137 14.45 -8.14 4.17
N ALA A 138 15.13 -8.83 5.09
CA ALA A 138 16.58 -8.74 5.25
C ALA A 138 17.30 -9.20 3.98
N ALA A 139 16.87 -10.30 3.35
CA ALA A 139 17.46 -10.77 2.10
C ALA A 139 17.36 -9.71 0.97
N LEU A 140 16.24 -9.00 0.87
CA LEU A 140 16.09 -7.91 -0.08
C LEU A 140 17.00 -6.72 0.27
N ARG A 141 17.02 -6.30 1.54
CA ARG A 141 17.82 -5.15 2.01
C ARG A 141 19.33 -5.35 1.83
N GLU A 142 19.82 -6.56 2.12
CA GLU A 142 21.25 -6.85 2.17
C GLU A 142 21.81 -7.31 0.83
N ASN A 143 21.01 -8.02 0.05
CA ASN A 143 21.48 -8.72 -1.15
C ASN A 143 20.69 -8.36 -2.43
N GLY A 144 19.67 -7.51 -2.33
CA GLY A 144 18.76 -7.22 -3.45
C GLY A 144 17.89 -8.43 -3.87
N ASP A 145 17.76 -9.45 -3.01
CA ASP A 145 17.04 -10.69 -3.35
C ASP A 145 15.58 -10.63 -2.93
N SER A 146 14.70 -10.39 -3.88
CA SER A 146 13.25 -10.36 -3.68
C SER A 146 12.57 -11.74 -3.73
N ARG A 147 13.27 -12.81 -4.11
CA ARG A 147 12.70 -14.16 -4.25
C ARG A 147 12.05 -14.69 -2.98
N PRO A 148 12.66 -14.56 -1.78
CA PRO A 148 12.03 -15.04 -0.55
C PRO A 148 10.68 -14.37 -0.27
N LEU A 149 10.53 -13.07 -0.57
CA LEU A 149 9.26 -12.36 -0.45
C LEU A 149 8.20 -12.89 -1.42
N LEU A 150 8.58 -13.09 -2.69
CA LEU A 150 7.68 -13.64 -3.70
C LEU A 150 7.26 -15.08 -3.37
N ASP A 151 8.13 -15.88 -2.80
CA ASP A 151 7.80 -17.25 -2.38
C ASP A 151 6.81 -17.26 -1.22
N LEU A 152 6.96 -16.36 -0.25
CA LEU A 152 5.97 -16.17 0.83
C LEU A 152 4.60 -15.74 0.28
N ALA A 153 4.57 -14.82 -0.67
CA ALA A 153 3.33 -14.36 -1.30
C ALA A 153 2.62 -15.47 -2.09
N ARG A 154 3.37 -16.36 -2.75
CA ARG A 154 2.80 -17.52 -3.48
C ARG A 154 2.19 -18.57 -2.56
N GLY A 155 2.71 -18.71 -1.36
CA GLY A 155 2.28 -19.76 -0.42
C GLY A 155 0.86 -19.60 0.14
N THR A 156 0.22 -18.44 -0.03
CA THR A 156 -1.11 -18.14 0.55
C THR A 156 -2.22 -17.93 -0.46
N GLY A 157 -1.89 -17.67 -1.73
CA GLY A 157 -2.87 -17.24 -2.72
C GLY A 157 -2.70 -17.92 -4.09
N SER A 158 -3.56 -17.51 -5.02
CA SER A 158 -3.45 -17.89 -6.43
C SER A 158 -2.21 -17.22 -7.04
N ALA A 159 -1.35 -18.00 -7.69
CA ALA A 159 -0.20 -17.48 -8.44
C ALA A 159 -0.64 -16.40 -9.46
N ASP A 160 -1.77 -16.61 -10.14
CA ASP A 160 -2.36 -15.66 -11.08
C ASP A 160 -2.77 -14.35 -10.40
N GLY A 161 -3.25 -14.40 -9.17
CA GLY A 161 -3.62 -13.21 -8.37
C GLY A 161 -2.41 -12.34 -8.10
N MET A 162 -1.33 -12.95 -7.65
CA MET A 162 -0.06 -12.25 -7.38
C MET A 162 0.53 -11.65 -8.67
N GLU A 163 0.56 -12.38 -9.77
CA GLU A 163 1.09 -11.87 -11.04
C GLU A 163 0.29 -10.67 -11.55
N ARG A 164 -1.05 -10.73 -11.45
CA ARG A 164 -1.91 -9.57 -11.78
C ARG A 164 -1.63 -8.36 -10.89
N ALA A 165 -1.47 -8.57 -9.59
CA ALA A 165 -1.15 -7.48 -8.65
C ALA A 165 0.19 -6.83 -8.99
N LEU A 166 1.23 -7.62 -9.25
CA LEU A 166 2.55 -7.14 -9.64
C LEU A 166 2.52 -6.39 -10.98
N ALA A 167 1.76 -6.88 -11.97
CA ALA A 167 1.61 -6.21 -13.26
C ALA A 167 0.86 -4.88 -13.11
N ALA A 168 -0.24 -4.86 -12.33
CA ALA A 168 -0.99 -3.64 -12.05
C ALA A 168 -0.16 -2.60 -11.30
N HIS A 169 0.66 -3.04 -10.33
CA HIS A 169 1.58 -2.19 -9.59
C HIS A 169 2.61 -1.55 -10.53
N ARG A 170 3.33 -2.34 -11.34
CA ARG A 170 4.30 -1.82 -12.31
C ARG A 170 3.70 -0.79 -13.27
N ALA A 171 2.47 -0.99 -13.73
CA ALA A 171 1.81 -0.04 -14.61
C ALA A 171 1.50 1.31 -13.95
N ARG A 172 1.52 1.40 -12.61
CA ARG A 172 1.24 2.63 -11.86
C ARG A 172 2.49 3.38 -11.41
N VAL A 173 3.57 2.65 -11.12
CA VAL A 173 4.80 3.21 -10.53
C VAL A 173 5.99 3.24 -11.48
N GLY A 174 5.83 2.67 -12.65
CA GLY A 174 6.77 2.45 -13.77
C GLY A 174 7.49 3.44 -14.31
#